data_10939b5c18d133add7ad4c5e77460231
#
_entry.id   10939b5c18d133add7ad4c5e77460231
#
_cell.length_a   1.000
_cell.length_b   1.000
_cell.length_c   1.000
_cell.angle_alpha   90.00
_cell.angle_beta   90.00
_cell.angle_gamma   90.00
#
_symmetry.space_group_name_H-M   'P 1'
#
loop_
_entity.id
_entity.type
_entity.pdbx_description
1 polymer ?
#
loop_
_entity_poly.entity_id
_entity_poly.type
_entity_poly.pdbx_seq_one_letter_code
_entity_poly.pdbx_strand_id
1 'polypeptide(L)'
;VEGVRTDTRVCNLSYIQTDWYIDQMKRPAYDSPAVPITWPRLDYCSGTNEAVAIQPSLKNELKEYYRQYPEEAKKQFGEEPFELKNIIKYWMRSKDADRQVIPTDTVYVTIDKEAVKKSGMMMASDTIPDKMIISLAGKRALYKGEMMMLEMIAECGWVRPIYIAMTVGADNYMNLGDNFVCEGLANRITPFTTNKPGVKNFDTEKTYNNLMNRYKFGGLEKRGLYIDETTMGMCTTHRRLFAQLVTELLKEGKTQQAK
;
A
#
# COMPACT_ATOMS: atom_id res chain seq x y z
N VAL A 1 8.53 8.29 14.71
CA VAL A 1 7.57 8.99 13.85
C VAL A 1 6.31 9.30 14.62
N GLU A 2 5.63 8.31 15.20
CA GLU A 2 4.35 8.48 15.91
C GLU A 2 4.43 9.48 17.08
N GLY A 3 5.55 9.59 17.78
CA GLY A 3 5.72 10.57 18.86
C GLY A 3 5.92 12.02 18.40
N VAL A 4 6.22 12.24 17.09
CA VAL A 4 6.40 13.58 16.49
C VAL A 4 5.22 13.92 15.57
N ARG A 5 4.71 12.94 14.84
CA ARG A 5 3.53 13.02 13.99
C ARG A 5 2.44 12.18 14.64
N THR A 6 1.64 12.82 15.48
CA THR A 6 0.59 12.16 16.27
C THR A 6 -0.59 11.67 15.40
N ASP A 7 -0.71 12.22 14.19
CA ASP A 7 -1.72 11.85 13.18
C ASP A 7 -1.33 10.64 12.30
N THR A 8 -0.15 10.04 12.54
CA THR A 8 0.41 8.98 11.68
C THR A 8 0.55 7.67 12.46
N ARG A 9 0.21 6.53 11.84
CA ARG A 9 0.50 5.19 12.34
C ARG A 9 1.61 4.55 11.53
N VAL A 10 2.57 3.95 12.23
CA VAL A 10 3.63 3.15 11.62
C VAL A 10 3.28 1.68 11.73
N CYS A 11 3.07 1.01 10.59
CA CYS A 11 2.84 -0.42 10.55
C CYS A 11 4.16 -1.14 10.25
N ASN A 12 4.66 -1.91 11.22
CA ASN A 12 5.82 -2.75 11.03
C ASN A 12 5.43 -4.04 10.30
N LEU A 13 6.03 -4.28 9.12
CA LEU A 13 5.70 -5.42 8.26
C LEU A 13 6.04 -6.76 8.90
N SER A 14 7.06 -6.81 9.76
CA SER A 14 7.43 -8.05 10.46
C SER A 14 6.45 -8.41 11.58
N TYR A 15 5.78 -7.44 12.17
CA TYR A 15 4.86 -7.66 13.29
C TYR A 15 3.39 -7.73 12.86
N ILE A 16 3.02 -7.21 11.69
CA ILE A 16 1.61 -7.18 11.24
C ILE A 16 1.01 -8.58 11.01
N GLN A 17 1.82 -9.62 11.06
CA GLN A 17 1.38 -11.01 11.05
C GLN A 17 1.02 -11.56 12.45
N THR A 18 1.33 -10.83 13.53
CA THR A 18 1.08 -11.25 14.91
C THR A 18 -0.22 -10.67 15.44
N ASP A 19 -0.96 -11.48 16.19
CA ASP A 19 -2.29 -11.09 16.70
C ASP A 19 -2.24 -9.89 17.66
N TRP A 20 -1.26 -9.85 18.57
CA TRP A 20 -1.10 -8.73 19.51
C TRP A 20 -0.83 -7.40 18.80
N TYR A 21 -0.07 -7.43 17.70
CA TYR A 21 0.24 -6.22 16.95
C TYR A 21 -0.96 -5.77 16.11
N ILE A 22 -1.71 -6.70 15.51
CA ILE A 22 -2.97 -6.39 14.84
C ILE A 22 -3.95 -5.76 15.84
N ASP A 23 -4.09 -6.32 17.05
CA ASP A 23 -4.90 -5.73 18.12
C ASP A 23 -4.50 -4.29 18.45
N GLN A 24 -3.18 -4.03 18.47
CA GLN A 24 -2.65 -2.68 18.70
C GLN A 24 -2.99 -1.74 17.53
N MET A 25 -2.86 -2.19 16.28
CA MET A 25 -3.17 -1.39 15.10
C MET A 25 -4.66 -1.06 14.98
N LYS A 26 -5.53 -1.93 15.47
CA LYS A 26 -7.00 -1.75 15.51
C LYS A 26 -7.46 -0.76 16.59
N ARG A 27 -6.56 -0.22 17.37
CA ARG A 27 -6.88 0.84 18.38
C ARG A 27 -6.36 2.18 17.89
N PRO A 28 -7.08 3.28 18.12
CA PRO A 28 -6.53 4.60 17.88
C PRO A 28 -5.32 4.85 18.79
N ALA A 29 -4.38 5.64 18.31
CA ALA A 29 -3.24 6.08 19.11
C ALA A 29 -2.92 7.54 18.79
N TYR A 30 -2.74 8.33 19.83
CA TYR A 30 -2.61 9.78 19.71
C TYR A 30 -3.80 10.37 18.93
N ASP A 31 -3.55 11.22 17.96
CA ASP A 31 -4.56 11.82 17.09
C ASP A 31 -4.87 10.95 15.86
N SER A 32 -4.26 9.76 15.77
CA SER A 32 -4.42 8.87 14.63
C SER A 32 -5.53 7.85 14.89
N PRO A 33 -6.53 7.74 14.00
CA PRO A 33 -7.54 6.70 14.10
C PRO A 33 -6.92 5.31 13.94
N ALA A 34 -7.69 4.28 14.31
CA ALA A 34 -7.33 2.90 14.10
C ALA A 34 -6.94 2.64 12.63
N VAL A 35 -6.03 1.71 12.41
CA VAL A 35 -5.75 1.19 11.06
C VAL A 35 -7.00 0.44 10.57
N PRO A 36 -7.42 0.59 9.30
CA PRO A 36 -8.65 0.01 8.80
C PRO A 36 -8.52 -1.50 8.56
N ILE A 37 -8.47 -2.28 9.64
CA ILE A 37 -8.49 -3.73 9.64
C ILE A 37 -9.83 -4.18 10.23
N THR A 38 -10.73 -4.70 9.40
CA THR A 38 -12.08 -5.08 9.79
C THR A 38 -12.20 -6.50 10.34
N TRP A 39 -11.18 -7.33 10.15
CA TRP A 39 -11.19 -8.73 10.58
C TRP A 39 -11.50 -8.86 12.07
N PRO A 40 -12.47 -9.70 12.49
CA PRO A 40 -12.65 -10.02 13.88
C PRO A 40 -11.44 -10.81 14.42
N ARG A 41 -11.20 -10.73 15.74
CA ARG A 41 -10.03 -11.36 16.37
C ARG A 41 -9.91 -12.85 16.05
N LEU A 42 -11.02 -13.55 16.00
CA LEU A 42 -11.05 -15.00 15.69
C LEU A 42 -10.52 -15.34 14.29
N ASP A 43 -10.44 -14.39 13.38
CA ASP A 43 -9.95 -14.61 12.02
C ASP A 43 -8.44 -14.33 11.89
N TYR A 44 -7.79 -13.68 12.88
CA TYR A 44 -6.35 -13.40 12.84
C TYR A 44 -5.58 -13.84 14.09
N CYS A 45 -6.23 -14.41 15.09
CA CYS A 45 -5.51 -14.97 16.25
C CYS A 45 -4.49 -16.03 15.79
N SER A 46 -3.51 -16.29 16.63
CA SER A 46 -2.46 -17.26 16.35
C SER A 46 -3.04 -18.61 15.96
N GLY A 47 -2.51 -19.19 14.89
CA GLY A 47 -3.00 -20.46 14.33
C GLY A 47 -4.20 -20.34 13.39
N THR A 48 -4.73 -19.11 13.16
CA THR A 48 -5.86 -18.90 12.25
C THR A 48 -5.42 -18.04 11.05
N ASN A 49 -5.80 -18.48 9.84
CA ASN A 49 -5.50 -17.79 8.57
C ASN A 49 -4.02 -17.40 8.45
N GLU A 50 -3.12 -18.30 8.79
CA GLU A 50 -1.67 -18.04 8.70
C GLU A 50 -1.22 -17.89 7.25
N ALA A 51 -1.82 -18.68 6.34
CA ALA A 51 -1.60 -18.58 4.90
C ALA A 51 -2.86 -19.05 4.15
N VAL A 52 -3.16 -18.42 3.02
CA VAL A 52 -4.25 -18.80 2.11
C VAL A 52 -3.67 -19.03 0.72
N ALA A 53 -3.91 -20.21 0.16
CA ALA A 53 -3.40 -20.61 -1.15
C ALA A 53 -4.04 -19.80 -2.29
N ILE A 54 -3.28 -19.54 -3.34
CA ILE A 54 -3.77 -18.90 -4.57
C ILE A 54 -3.98 -20.01 -5.61
N GLN A 55 -5.21 -20.14 -6.12
CA GLN A 55 -5.61 -21.15 -7.11
C GLN A 55 -6.24 -20.48 -8.34
N PRO A 56 -5.46 -19.95 -9.26
CA PRO A 56 -5.99 -19.22 -10.43
C PRO A 56 -6.83 -20.08 -11.37
N SER A 57 -6.71 -21.40 -11.31
CA SER A 57 -7.54 -22.35 -12.07
C SER A 57 -9.04 -22.18 -11.81
N LEU A 58 -9.42 -21.79 -10.59
CA LEU A 58 -10.82 -21.59 -10.20
C LEU A 58 -11.44 -20.32 -10.82
N LYS A 59 -10.63 -19.42 -11.39
CA LYS A 59 -11.09 -18.14 -11.97
C LYS A 59 -12.15 -18.31 -13.04
N ASN A 60 -11.96 -19.28 -13.94
CA ASN A 60 -12.88 -19.52 -15.06
C ASN A 60 -14.14 -20.22 -14.56
N GLU A 61 -14.02 -21.15 -13.64
CA GLU A 61 -15.17 -21.84 -13.02
C GLU A 61 -16.06 -20.84 -12.28
N LEU A 62 -15.44 -19.94 -11.53
CA LEU A 62 -16.18 -18.89 -10.82
C LEU A 62 -16.91 -17.93 -11.79
N LYS A 63 -16.26 -17.52 -12.90
CA LYS A 63 -16.92 -16.71 -13.95
C LYS A 63 -18.11 -17.43 -14.58
N GLU A 64 -17.94 -18.74 -14.87
CA GLU A 64 -19.01 -19.53 -15.44
C GLU A 64 -20.18 -19.70 -14.46
N TYR A 65 -19.88 -19.89 -13.17
CA TYR A 65 -20.89 -19.93 -12.11
C TYR A 65 -21.69 -18.64 -12.02
N TYR A 66 -21.04 -17.46 -12.09
CA TYR A 66 -21.73 -16.17 -12.13
C TYR A 66 -22.60 -15.99 -13.38
N ARG A 67 -22.19 -16.58 -14.50
CA ARG A 67 -22.95 -16.52 -15.75
C ARG A 67 -24.21 -17.42 -15.69
N GLN A 68 -24.09 -18.60 -15.11
CA GLN A 68 -25.17 -19.59 -15.04
C GLN A 68 -26.17 -19.30 -13.91
N TYR A 69 -25.67 -18.88 -12.76
CA TYR A 69 -26.44 -18.67 -11.53
C TYR A 69 -26.18 -17.31 -10.89
N PRO A 70 -26.49 -16.19 -11.56
CA PRO A 70 -26.06 -14.87 -11.14
C PRO A 70 -26.54 -14.48 -9.74
N GLU A 71 -27.81 -14.73 -9.41
CA GLU A 71 -28.36 -14.34 -8.10
C GLU A 71 -27.79 -15.17 -6.94
N GLU A 72 -27.55 -16.46 -7.18
CA GLU A 72 -26.96 -17.34 -6.18
C GLU A 72 -25.47 -17.05 -5.98
N ALA A 73 -24.74 -16.83 -7.07
CA ALA A 73 -23.34 -16.46 -7.04
C ALA A 73 -23.11 -15.13 -6.31
N LYS A 74 -23.92 -14.11 -6.58
CA LYS A 74 -23.89 -12.84 -5.85
C LYS A 74 -24.16 -12.99 -4.36
N LYS A 75 -25.13 -13.82 -4.00
CA LYS A 75 -25.44 -14.12 -2.60
C LYS A 75 -24.28 -14.81 -1.88
N GLN A 76 -23.56 -15.70 -2.57
CA GLN A 76 -22.46 -16.48 -1.99
C GLN A 76 -21.14 -15.72 -1.96
N PHE A 77 -20.83 -14.91 -2.98
CA PHE A 77 -19.50 -14.32 -3.20
C PHE A 77 -19.51 -12.80 -3.43
N GLY A 78 -20.68 -12.15 -3.31
CA GLY A 78 -20.85 -10.72 -3.53
C GLY A 78 -21.13 -10.36 -4.99
N GLU A 79 -21.40 -9.08 -5.26
CA GLU A 79 -21.74 -8.58 -6.60
C GLU A 79 -20.58 -8.74 -7.61
N GLU A 80 -19.37 -8.50 -7.14
CA GLU A 80 -18.15 -8.45 -7.95
C GLU A 80 -17.16 -9.53 -7.47
N PRO A 81 -17.01 -10.66 -8.19
CA PRO A 81 -16.29 -11.84 -7.71
C PRO A 81 -14.81 -11.63 -7.41
N PHE A 82 -14.18 -10.67 -8.09
CA PHE A 82 -12.74 -10.39 -7.97
C PHE A 82 -12.44 -9.05 -7.29
N GLU A 83 -13.46 -8.38 -6.75
CA GLU A 83 -13.28 -7.25 -5.86
C GLU A 83 -12.57 -7.72 -4.59
N LEU A 84 -11.50 -7.03 -4.20
CA LEU A 84 -10.65 -7.46 -3.09
C LEU A 84 -11.41 -7.64 -1.78
N LYS A 85 -12.38 -6.78 -1.48
CA LYS A 85 -13.25 -6.91 -0.30
C LYS A 85 -14.05 -8.21 -0.30
N ASN A 86 -14.53 -8.63 -1.46
CA ASN A 86 -15.27 -9.88 -1.61
C ASN A 86 -14.36 -11.11 -1.50
N ILE A 87 -13.16 -11.04 -2.09
CA ILE A 87 -12.13 -12.07 -1.93
C ILE A 87 -11.76 -12.24 -0.45
N ILE A 88 -11.53 -11.14 0.26
CA ILE A 88 -11.22 -11.17 1.69
C ILE A 88 -12.39 -11.79 2.48
N LYS A 89 -13.60 -11.31 2.24
CA LYS A 89 -14.78 -11.69 3.03
C LYS A 89 -15.22 -13.15 2.82
N TYR A 90 -15.29 -13.57 1.57
CA TYR A 90 -15.96 -14.82 1.21
C TYR A 90 -14.99 -15.98 0.96
N TRP A 91 -13.70 -15.68 0.72
CA TRP A 91 -12.68 -16.68 0.40
C TRP A 91 -11.59 -16.74 1.47
N MET A 92 -10.81 -15.66 1.66
CA MET A 92 -9.70 -15.68 2.63
C MET A 92 -10.16 -15.98 4.05
N ARG A 93 -11.33 -15.49 4.46
CA ARG A 93 -11.92 -15.67 5.79
C ARG A 93 -12.97 -16.76 5.85
N SER A 94 -13.06 -17.60 4.82
CA SER A 94 -14.00 -18.71 4.81
C SER A 94 -13.74 -19.66 5.99
N LYS A 95 -14.79 -20.14 6.62
CA LYS A 95 -14.72 -21.19 7.65
C LYS A 95 -14.75 -22.60 7.04
N ASP A 96 -15.09 -22.68 5.76
CA ASP A 96 -15.04 -23.89 4.96
C ASP A 96 -13.63 -24.03 4.39
N ALA A 97 -12.90 -25.07 4.77
CA ALA A 97 -11.53 -25.31 4.37
C ALA A 97 -11.39 -25.45 2.83
N ASP A 98 -12.37 -26.03 2.16
CA ASP A 98 -12.36 -26.20 0.70
C ASP A 98 -12.57 -24.87 -0.03
N ARG A 99 -13.15 -23.87 0.64
CA ARG A 99 -13.34 -22.51 0.13
C ARG A 99 -12.28 -21.51 0.58
N GLN A 100 -11.39 -21.90 1.49
CA GLN A 100 -10.35 -21.00 1.99
C GLN A 100 -9.18 -20.92 1.02
N VAL A 101 -9.45 -20.38 -0.16
CA VAL A 101 -8.49 -20.20 -1.25
C VAL A 101 -8.72 -18.83 -1.91
N ILE A 102 -7.75 -18.36 -2.66
CA ILE A 102 -7.90 -17.16 -3.50
C ILE A 102 -8.08 -17.64 -4.95
N PRO A 103 -9.28 -17.48 -5.55
CA PRO A 103 -9.64 -18.13 -6.81
C PRO A 103 -9.06 -17.42 -8.05
N THR A 104 -8.10 -16.52 -7.88
CA THR A 104 -7.54 -15.70 -8.96
C THR A 104 -6.14 -15.22 -8.61
N ASP A 105 -5.34 -14.98 -9.64
CA ASP A 105 -4.04 -14.30 -9.56
C ASP A 105 -4.14 -12.77 -9.71
N THR A 106 -5.34 -12.23 -9.86
CA THR A 106 -5.57 -10.82 -10.09
C THR A 106 -6.83 -10.38 -9.38
N VAL A 107 -6.70 -9.44 -8.47
CA VAL A 107 -7.80 -8.81 -7.75
C VAL A 107 -7.85 -7.33 -8.06
N TYR A 108 -8.93 -6.64 -7.72
CA TYR A 108 -9.02 -5.20 -7.88
C TYR A 108 -9.74 -4.53 -6.71
N VAL A 109 -9.50 -3.24 -6.58
CA VAL A 109 -10.21 -2.35 -5.66
C VAL A 109 -10.96 -1.32 -6.48
N THR A 110 -12.26 -1.19 -6.26
CA THR A 110 -13.08 -0.15 -6.87
C THR A 110 -12.71 1.21 -6.27
N ILE A 111 -12.55 2.22 -7.11
CA ILE A 111 -12.04 3.53 -6.72
C ILE A 111 -13.17 4.52 -6.49
N ASP A 112 -13.22 5.08 -5.29
CA ASP A 112 -14.01 6.29 -5.02
C ASP A 112 -13.26 7.50 -5.60
N LYS A 113 -13.71 7.95 -6.78
CA LYS A 113 -13.09 9.06 -7.51
C LYS A 113 -13.15 10.38 -6.74
N GLU A 114 -14.20 10.61 -5.97
CA GLU A 114 -14.34 11.84 -5.19
C GLU A 114 -13.40 11.85 -3.98
N ALA A 115 -13.22 10.69 -3.32
CA ALA A 115 -12.24 10.55 -2.26
C ALA A 115 -10.81 10.77 -2.79
N VAL A 116 -10.47 10.21 -3.96
CA VAL A 116 -9.17 10.41 -4.61
C VAL A 116 -8.92 11.87 -4.94
N LYS A 117 -9.90 12.58 -5.52
CA LYS A 117 -9.79 14.03 -5.80
C LYS A 117 -9.49 14.85 -4.55
N LYS A 118 -10.17 14.53 -3.44
CA LYS A 118 -10.01 15.23 -2.15
C LYS A 118 -8.73 14.87 -1.40
N SER A 119 -8.13 13.73 -1.70
CA SER A 119 -6.96 13.20 -0.97
C SER A 119 -5.66 13.96 -1.19
N GLY A 120 -5.59 14.81 -2.22
CA GLY A 120 -4.36 15.52 -2.62
C GLY A 120 -3.29 14.61 -3.23
N MET A 121 -3.66 13.40 -3.71
CA MET A 121 -2.68 12.50 -4.36
C MET A 121 -2.52 12.73 -5.85
N MET A 122 -3.42 13.48 -6.47
CA MET A 122 -3.39 13.73 -7.91
C MET A 122 -2.28 14.66 -8.32
N MET A 123 -1.62 14.34 -9.42
CA MET A 123 -0.76 15.23 -10.18
C MET A 123 -1.49 15.67 -11.46
N ALA A 124 -1.02 16.73 -12.12
CA ALA A 124 -1.72 17.36 -13.25
C ALA A 124 -2.01 16.41 -14.44
N SER A 125 -1.24 15.35 -14.58
CA SER A 125 -1.38 14.36 -15.66
C SER A 125 -2.24 13.15 -15.30
N ASP A 126 -2.77 13.07 -14.08
CA ASP A 126 -3.42 11.87 -13.60
C ASP A 126 -4.87 11.76 -14.08
N THR A 127 -5.23 10.58 -14.54
CA THR A 127 -6.62 10.18 -14.82
C THR A 127 -7.02 9.11 -13.82
N ILE A 128 -8.10 9.36 -13.06
CA ILE A 128 -8.55 8.43 -12.01
C ILE A 128 -9.18 7.20 -12.67
N PRO A 129 -8.62 5.99 -12.47
CA PRO A 129 -9.22 4.76 -12.99
C PRO A 129 -10.49 4.40 -12.20
N ASP A 130 -11.33 3.56 -12.77
CA ASP A 130 -12.49 3.00 -12.05
C ASP A 130 -12.06 1.93 -11.04
N LYS A 131 -10.99 1.20 -11.36
CA LYS A 131 -10.50 0.08 -10.56
C LYS A 131 -8.96 0.12 -10.49
N MET A 132 -8.43 -0.13 -9.31
CA MET A 132 -7.00 -0.42 -9.10
C MET A 132 -6.79 -1.92 -9.21
N ILE A 133 -5.97 -2.36 -10.15
CA ILE A 133 -5.64 -3.77 -10.34
C ILE A 133 -4.44 -4.14 -9.48
N ILE A 134 -4.55 -5.25 -8.75
CA ILE A 134 -3.47 -5.81 -7.94
C ILE A 134 -3.17 -7.21 -8.46
N SER A 135 -1.95 -7.41 -8.93
CA SER A 135 -1.48 -8.71 -9.39
C SER A 135 -0.92 -9.53 -8.21
N LEU A 136 -1.39 -10.76 -8.08
CA LEU A 136 -0.85 -11.77 -7.17
C LEU A 136 0.02 -12.79 -7.92
N ALA A 137 0.31 -12.53 -9.19
CA ALA A 137 1.12 -13.42 -10.01
C ALA A 137 2.49 -13.70 -9.38
N GLY A 138 2.94 -14.95 -9.49
CA GLY A 138 4.20 -15.41 -8.89
C GLY A 138 4.09 -15.85 -7.43
N LYS A 139 2.98 -15.58 -6.74
CA LYS A 139 2.72 -16.06 -5.38
C LYS A 139 1.92 -17.35 -5.40
N ARG A 140 2.30 -18.30 -4.54
CA ARG A 140 1.54 -19.55 -4.32
C ARG A 140 0.49 -19.43 -3.22
N ALA A 141 0.74 -18.54 -2.28
CA ALA A 141 -0.15 -18.24 -1.16
C ALA A 141 0.09 -16.81 -0.70
N LEU A 142 -0.89 -16.24 0.00
CA LEU A 142 -0.71 -15.03 0.80
C LEU A 142 -0.59 -15.41 2.28
N TYR A 143 0.42 -14.88 2.93
CA TYR A 143 0.61 -14.99 4.37
C TYR A 143 -0.18 -13.92 5.12
N LYS A 144 -0.42 -14.13 6.41
CA LYS A 144 -1.22 -13.23 7.25
C LYS A 144 -0.83 -11.76 7.13
N GLY A 145 0.47 -11.44 7.17
CA GLY A 145 0.94 -10.06 7.02
C GLY A 145 0.57 -9.44 5.67
N GLU A 146 0.65 -10.22 4.59
CA GLU A 146 0.27 -9.78 3.25
C GLU A 146 -1.25 -9.57 3.12
N MET A 147 -2.04 -10.47 3.73
CA MET A 147 -3.50 -10.31 3.78
C MET A 147 -3.91 -9.06 4.55
N MET A 148 -3.22 -8.74 5.66
CA MET A 148 -3.46 -7.48 6.40
C MET A 148 -3.10 -6.25 5.58
N MET A 149 -2.03 -6.28 4.77
CA MET A 149 -1.70 -5.19 3.85
C MET A 149 -2.80 -4.99 2.81
N LEU A 150 -3.29 -6.06 2.22
CA LEU A 150 -4.40 -5.99 1.25
C LEU A 150 -5.69 -5.49 1.90
N GLU A 151 -6.00 -5.93 3.12
CA GLU A 151 -7.14 -5.44 3.89
C GLU A 151 -7.05 -3.91 4.10
N MET A 152 -5.89 -3.41 4.51
CA MET A 152 -5.69 -1.95 4.66
C MET A 152 -5.92 -1.20 3.35
N ILE A 153 -5.51 -1.74 2.21
CA ILE A 153 -5.72 -1.13 0.88
C ILE A 153 -7.20 -1.19 0.51
N ALA A 154 -7.86 -2.32 0.74
CA ALA A 154 -9.28 -2.49 0.45
C ALA A 154 -10.16 -1.52 1.27
N GLU A 155 -9.79 -1.28 2.53
CA GLU A 155 -10.61 -0.52 3.48
C GLU A 155 -10.16 0.94 3.66
N CYS A 156 -9.07 1.40 3.04
CA CYS A 156 -8.57 2.77 3.20
C CYS A 156 -9.51 3.85 2.65
N GLY A 157 -10.40 3.49 1.71
CA GLY A 157 -11.35 4.41 1.08
C GLY A 157 -10.69 5.61 0.37
N TRP A 158 -9.36 5.58 0.19
CA TRP A 158 -8.53 6.65 -0.38
C TRP A 158 -8.56 7.98 0.38
N VAL A 159 -9.23 8.03 1.53
CA VAL A 159 -9.30 9.21 2.41
C VAL A 159 -8.02 9.37 3.20
N ARG A 160 -7.55 8.26 3.76
CA ARG A 160 -6.30 8.20 4.53
C ARG A 160 -5.17 7.66 3.65
N PRO A 161 -4.08 8.42 3.47
CA PRO A 161 -2.97 7.97 2.62
C PRO A 161 -2.22 6.79 3.26
N ILE A 162 -1.82 5.85 2.40
CA ILE A 162 -0.94 4.73 2.76
C ILE A 162 0.41 4.96 2.08
N TYR A 163 1.48 4.81 2.86
CA TYR A 163 2.85 4.94 2.38
C TYR A 163 3.66 3.69 2.66
N ILE A 164 4.60 3.39 1.79
CA ILE A 164 5.67 2.42 2.01
C ILE A 164 6.99 3.19 2.13
N ALA A 165 7.72 2.97 3.21
CA ALA A 165 9.02 3.60 3.41
C ALA A 165 10.03 3.15 2.34
N MET A 166 10.90 4.04 1.89
CA MET A 166 11.94 3.72 0.89
C MET A 166 12.94 2.64 1.35
N THR A 167 12.98 2.36 2.65
CA THR A 167 13.82 1.31 3.24
C THR A 167 13.20 -0.10 3.16
N VAL A 168 11.94 -0.21 2.75
CA VAL A 168 11.28 -1.50 2.53
C VAL A 168 11.80 -2.12 1.24
N GLY A 169 12.23 -3.39 1.29
CA GLY A 169 12.70 -4.12 0.11
C GLY A 169 11.57 -4.45 -0.87
N ALA A 170 11.91 -4.53 -2.15
CA ALA A 170 10.94 -4.75 -3.24
C ALA A 170 10.13 -6.06 -3.09
N ASP A 171 10.71 -7.07 -2.46
CA ASP A 171 10.03 -8.35 -2.17
C ASP A 171 8.77 -8.20 -1.32
N ASN A 172 8.66 -7.08 -0.58
CA ASN A 172 7.52 -6.76 0.28
C ASN A 172 6.51 -5.81 -0.40
N TYR A 173 6.67 -5.49 -1.68
CA TYR A 173 5.79 -4.54 -2.37
C TYR A 173 4.47 -5.13 -2.84
N MET A 174 4.24 -6.42 -2.72
CA MET A 174 3.00 -7.08 -3.16
C MET A 174 2.64 -6.79 -4.64
N ASN A 175 3.66 -6.67 -5.50
CA ASN A 175 3.54 -6.23 -6.90
C ASN A 175 2.90 -4.83 -7.09
N LEU A 176 2.89 -4.00 -6.03
CA LEU A 176 2.31 -2.65 -6.07
C LEU A 176 3.31 -1.58 -6.55
N GLY A 177 4.53 -1.95 -6.95
CA GLY A 177 5.56 -0.99 -7.33
C GLY A 177 5.12 0.00 -8.41
N ASP A 178 4.30 -0.46 -9.35
CA ASP A 178 3.71 0.37 -10.42
C ASP A 178 2.62 1.35 -9.93
N ASN A 179 2.24 1.28 -8.66
CA ASN A 179 1.26 2.16 -8.03
C ASN A 179 1.92 3.15 -7.05
N PHE A 180 3.26 3.20 -7.01
CA PHE A 180 3.99 4.04 -6.09
C PHE A 180 4.31 5.40 -6.69
N VAL A 181 4.08 6.44 -5.90
CA VAL A 181 4.53 7.80 -6.18
C VAL A 181 5.43 8.24 -5.03
N CYS A 182 6.67 8.58 -5.35
CA CYS A 182 7.64 9.08 -4.39
C CYS A 182 7.27 10.51 -3.95
N GLU A 183 7.11 10.70 -2.64
CA GLU A 183 6.85 12.00 -2.01
C GLU A 183 7.97 12.37 -0.98
N GLY A 184 9.14 11.76 -1.13
CA GLY A 184 10.28 11.94 -0.22
C GLY A 184 10.83 10.59 0.26
N LEU A 185 11.00 10.39 1.58
CA LEU A 185 11.49 9.11 2.15
C LEU A 185 10.43 8.02 2.19
N ALA A 186 9.29 8.23 1.54
CA ALA A 186 8.24 7.25 1.42
C ALA A 186 7.55 7.35 0.07
N ASN A 187 7.09 6.22 -0.42
CA ASN A 187 6.29 6.10 -1.62
C ASN A 187 4.81 6.00 -1.21
N ARG A 188 3.99 6.89 -1.72
CA ARG A 188 2.54 6.84 -1.56
C ARG A 188 1.98 5.75 -2.46
N ILE A 189 1.10 4.91 -1.92
CA ILE A 189 0.30 3.99 -2.72
C ILE A 189 -0.84 4.79 -3.35
N THR A 190 -0.97 4.70 -4.66
CA THR A 190 -1.99 5.40 -5.44
C THR A 190 -2.77 4.41 -6.32
N PRO A 191 -4.00 4.74 -6.74
CA PRO A 191 -4.74 3.92 -7.69
C PRO A 191 -4.19 4.01 -9.12
N PHE A 192 -3.26 4.93 -9.37
CA PHE A 192 -2.69 5.17 -10.70
C PHE A 192 -1.63 4.13 -11.03
N THR A 193 -1.53 3.76 -12.30
CA THR A 193 -0.47 2.87 -12.79
C THR A 193 0.65 3.71 -13.39
N THR A 194 1.78 3.81 -12.69
CA THR A 194 2.89 4.71 -13.00
C THR A 194 3.83 4.20 -14.09
N ASN A 195 3.66 2.96 -14.55
CA ASN A 195 4.43 2.39 -15.66
C ASN A 195 3.91 2.79 -17.05
N LYS A 196 2.86 3.61 -17.12
CA LYS A 196 2.31 4.10 -18.39
C LYS A 196 3.05 5.36 -18.83
N PRO A 197 3.26 5.55 -20.15
CA PRO A 197 3.84 6.79 -20.68
C PRO A 197 3.07 8.02 -20.21
N GLY A 198 3.79 9.02 -19.70
CA GLY A 198 3.21 10.28 -19.23
C GLY A 198 2.69 10.26 -17.79
N VAL A 199 2.62 9.11 -17.12
CA VAL A 199 2.27 9.05 -15.69
C VAL A 199 3.54 9.16 -14.85
N LYS A 200 3.56 10.11 -13.93
CA LYS A 200 4.71 10.35 -13.06
C LYS A 200 4.66 9.44 -11.83
N ASN A 201 5.82 8.92 -11.46
CA ASN A 201 6.03 8.15 -10.23
C ASN A 201 6.79 8.94 -9.15
N PHE A 202 6.97 10.24 -9.37
CA PHE A 202 7.71 11.13 -8.50
C PHE A 202 7.01 12.49 -8.42
N ASP A 203 6.56 12.89 -7.24
CA ASP A 203 5.97 14.20 -6.97
C ASP A 203 7.10 15.18 -6.60
N THR A 204 7.56 15.94 -7.59
CA THR A 204 8.67 16.88 -7.42
C THR A 204 8.35 17.99 -6.43
N GLU A 205 7.12 18.49 -6.41
CA GLU A 205 6.72 19.61 -5.54
C GLU A 205 6.66 19.17 -4.08
N LYS A 206 5.99 18.04 -3.80
CA LYS A 206 5.94 17.51 -2.43
C LYS A 206 7.31 17.06 -1.95
N THR A 207 8.09 16.39 -2.80
CA THR A 207 9.43 15.94 -2.44
C THR A 207 10.34 17.12 -2.15
N TYR A 208 10.33 18.18 -2.99
CA TYR A 208 11.06 19.41 -2.76
C TYR A 208 10.67 20.06 -1.43
N ASN A 209 9.38 20.27 -1.20
CA ASN A 209 8.90 20.86 0.04
C ASN A 209 9.27 20.03 1.28
N ASN A 210 9.18 18.70 1.20
CA ASN A 210 9.54 17.83 2.29
C ASN A 210 11.05 17.90 2.62
N LEU A 211 11.91 17.79 1.60
CA LEU A 211 13.37 17.81 1.77
C LEU A 211 13.89 19.17 2.24
N MET A 212 13.40 20.27 1.64
CA MET A 212 13.94 21.59 1.91
C MET A 212 13.34 22.27 3.13
N ASN A 213 12.05 22.00 3.43
CA ASN A 213 11.32 22.79 4.43
C ASN A 213 10.90 21.97 5.68
N ARG A 214 10.80 20.64 5.56
CA ARG A 214 10.24 19.82 6.65
C ARG A 214 11.23 18.87 7.29
N TYR A 215 12.20 18.35 6.55
CA TYR A 215 13.17 17.42 7.09
C TYR A 215 14.14 18.12 8.03
N LYS A 216 14.50 17.41 9.11
CA LYS A 216 15.49 17.85 10.08
C LYS A 216 16.61 16.82 10.11
N PHE A 217 17.85 17.29 9.99
CA PHE A 217 19.02 16.43 9.87
C PHE A 217 19.77 16.24 11.20
N GLY A 218 19.19 16.67 12.33
CA GLY A 218 19.70 16.37 13.67
C GLY A 218 21.08 16.94 13.99
N GLY A 219 21.51 17.97 13.28
CA GLY A 219 22.83 18.58 13.49
C GLY A 219 23.96 17.93 12.69
N LEU A 220 23.64 17.08 11.69
CA LEU A 220 24.65 16.44 10.81
C LEU A 220 25.48 17.46 10.01
N GLU A 221 25.04 18.72 9.95
CA GLU A 221 25.77 19.84 9.36
C GLU A 221 26.98 20.31 10.21
N LYS A 222 27.08 19.89 11.45
CA LYS A 222 28.21 20.29 12.35
C LYS A 222 29.50 19.59 11.93
N ARG A 223 30.58 20.37 11.85
CA ARG A 223 31.92 19.84 11.54
C ARG A 223 32.45 19.01 12.70
N GLY A 224 33.22 17.95 12.39
CA GLY A 224 33.89 17.13 13.39
C GLY A 224 33.01 16.07 14.07
N LEU A 225 31.78 15.87 13.60
CA LEU A 225 30.95 14.77 14.06
C LEU A 225 31.48 13.43 13.55
N TYR A 226 31.65 12.49 14.47
CA TYR A 226 31.77 11.08 14.11
C TYR A 226 30.40 10.55 13.67
N ILE A 227 30.34 9.96 12.49
CA ILE A 227 29.14 9.35 11.94
C ILE A 227 29.43 7.84 11.78
N ASP A 228 28.68 7.01 12.49
CA ASP A 228 28.77 5.57 12.36
C ASP A 228 28.26 5.07 10.99
N GLU A 229 28.55 3.82 10.66
CA GLU A 229 28.22 3.23 9.35
C GLU A 229 26.72 3.21 9.08
N THR A 230 25.90 2.92 10.08
CA THR A 230 24.43 2.88 9.96
C THR A 230 23.88 4.27 9.63
N THR A 231 24.31 5.28 10.37
CA THR A 231 23.94 6.68 10.12
C THR A 231 24.44 7.16 8.76
N MET A 232 25.63 6.73 8.33
CA MET A 232 26.15 7.02 6.99
C MET A 232 25.30 6.39 5.90
N GLY A 233 24.80 5.17 6.12
CA GLY A 233 23.82 4.51 5.22
C GLY A 233 22.55 5.33 5.06
N MET A 234 22.00 5.87 6.16
CA MET A 234 20.84 6.76 6.13
C MET A 234 21.15 8.06 5.37
N CYS A 235 22.31 8.68 5.60
CA CYS A 235 22.75 9.86 4.86
C CYS A 235 22.84 9.57 3.35
N THR A 236 23.30 8.38 2.98
CA THR A 236 23.38 7.97 1.56
C THR A 236 21.99 7.89 0.93
N THR A 237 21.00 7.37 1.65
CA THR A 237 19.60 7.35 1.18
C THR A 237 19.08 8.76 0.92
N HIS A 238 19.32 9.70 1.83
CA HIS A 238 18.94 11.10 1.62
C HIS A 238 19.64 11.71 0.40
N ARG A 239 20.95 11.51 0.24
CA ARG A 239 21.73 12.01 -0.91
C ARG A 239 21.18 11.47 -2.24
N ARG A 240 20.82 10.19 -2.30
CA ARG A 240 20.20 9.61 -3.50
C ARG A 240 18.87 10.28 -3.82
N LEU A 241 18.05 10.56 -2.80
CA LEU A 241 16.78 11.24 -2.98
C LEU A 241 16.96 12.68 -3.48
N PHE A 242 17.93 13.43 -2.95
CA PHE A 242 18.29 14.76 -3.48
C PHE A 242 18.73 14.70 -4.95
N ALA A 243 19.60 13.75 -5.29
CA ALA A 243 20.06 13.57 -6.66
C ALA A 243 18.89 13.24 -7.62
N GLN A 244 17.97 12.40 -7.18
CA GLN A 244 16.77 12.07 -7.95
C GLN A 244 15.87 13.31 -8.11
N LEU A 245 15.63 14.06 -7.04
CA LEU A 245 14.85 15.30 -7.10
C LEU A 245 15.44 16.29 -8.11
N VAL A 246 16.75 16.53 -8.07
CA VAL A 246 17.45 17.41 -9.04
C VAL A 246 17.21 16.92 -10.47
N THR A 247 17.34 15.62 -10.70
CA THR A 247 17.12 15.02 -12.02
C THR A 247 15.69 15.26 -12.53
N GLU A 248 14.68 15.05 -11.67
CA GLU A 248 13.27 15.25 -12.05
C GLU A 248 12.93 16.74 -12.25
N LEU A 249 13.47 17.63 -11.40
CA LEU A 249 13.32 19.08 -11.58
C LEU A 249 13.91 19.59 -12.90
N LEU A 250 15.08 19.06 -13.31
CA LEU A 250 15.69 19.38 -14.60
C LEU A 250 14.85 18.90 -15.78
N LYS A 251 14.26 17.70 -15.70
CA LYS A 251 13.31 17.18 -16.71
C LYS A 251 12.08 18.07 -16.85
N GLU A 252 11.63 18.69 -15.75
CA GLU A 252 10.50 19.62 -15.71
C GLU A 252 10.89 21.06 -16.11
N GLY A 253 12.15 21.33 -16.41
CA GLY A 253 12.64 22.68 -16.73
C GLY A 253 12.76 23.62 -15.52
N LYS A 254 12.60 23.12 -14.29
CA LYS A 254 12.67 23.86 -13.02
C LYS A 254 14.12 24.07 -12.57
N THR A 255 14.96 24.65 -13.45
CA THR A 255 16.42 24.77 -13.26
C THR A 255 16.81 25.55 -12.01
N GLN A 256 16.02 26.53 -11.59
CA GLN A 256 16.34 27.36 -10.41
C GLN A 256 16.13 26.55 -9.10
N GLN A 257 15.15 25.66 -9.06
CA GLN A 257 14.92 24.78 -7.90
C GLN A 257 15.93 23.62 -7.84
N ALA A 258 16.53 23.28 -8.98
CA ALA A 258 17.53 22.22 -9.09
C ALA A 258 18.95 22.68 -8.67
N LYS A 259 19.21 23.98 -8.53
CA LYS A 259 20.46 24.57 -8.04
C LYS A 259 20.49 24.62 -6.52
#